data_3302444b11490c5004b9848c6a460650
#
_entry.id   3302444b11490c5004b9848c6a460650
#
_cell.length_a   1.000
_cell.length_b   1.000
_cell.length_c   1.000
_cell.angle_alpha   90.00
_cell.angle_beta   90.00
_cell.angle_gamma   90.00
#
_symmetry.space_group_name_H-M   'P 1'
#
loop_
_entity.id
_entity.type
_entity.pdbx_description
1 polymer ?
#
loop_
_entity_poly.entity_id
_entity_poly.type
_entity_poly.pdbx_seq_one_letter_code
_entity_poly.pdbx_strand_id
1 'polypeptide(L)'
;VIVGDRVIVADADGEVVGLAHLHVSPTIEHERPAGKLGALVVAESHRGRGIGRLLVEAAEEEATARGCGIFFVTTAEHRDDAHAFYESLGLERTGRRYGRTLSQ
;
A
#
# COMPACT_ATOMS: atom_id res chain seq x y z
N VAL A 1 16.47 -7.26 9.21
CA VAL A 1 15.09 -6.86 8.97
C VAL A 1 14.86 -5.45 9.49
N ILE A 2 14.37 -4.58 8.64
CA ILE A 2 14.05 -3.21 9.02
C ILE A 2 12.54 -3.14 9.26
N VAL A 3 12.15 -2.72 10.47
CA VAL A 3 10.74 -2.58 10.83
C VAL A 3 10.43 -1.12 11.15
N GLY A 4 9.15 -0.76 11.16
CA GLY A 4 8.70 0.58 11.50
C GLY A 4 7.81 1.16 10.42
N ASP A 5 7.60 2.45 10.51
CA ASP A 5 6.65 3.16 9.65
C ASP A 5 7.37 4.04 8.64
N ARG A 6 6.74 4.18 7.48
CA ARG A 6 7.19 5.09 6.44
C ARG A 6 5.98 5.81 5.84
N VAL A 7 6.09 7.12 5.70
CA VAL A 7 5.07 7.91 5.01
C VAL A 7 5.65 8.32 3.66
N ILE A 8 4.91 8.01 2.60
CA ILE A 8 5.27 8.34 1.23
C ILE A 8 4.30 9.40 0.75
N VAL A 9 4.80 10.48 0.19
CA VAL A 9 3.94 11.59 -0.25
C VAL A 9 4.05 11.79 -1.74
N ALA A 10 2.95 12.23 -2.33
CA ALA A 10 2.91 12.69 -3.72
C ALA A 10 2.88 14.21 -3.70
N ASP A 11 3.81 14.81 -4.40
CA ASP A 11 3.99 16.26 -4.46
C ASP A 11 3.69 16.73 -5.87
N ALA A 12 2.85 17.75 -5.99
CA ALA A 12 2.57 18.38 -7.27
C ALA A 12 2.85 19.88 -7.12
N ASP A 13 3.90 20.35 -7.79
CA ASP A 13 4.29 21.76 -7.79
C ASP A 13 4.50 22.33 -6.38
N GLY A 14 5.12 21.56 -5.50
CA GLY A 14 5.41 21.98 -4.13
C GLY A 14 4.27 21.79 -3.15
N GLU A 15 3.16 21.21 -3.59
CA GLU A 15 2.00 20.94 -2.74
C GLU A 15 1.82 19.44 -2.59
N VAL A 16 1.65 18.97 -1.35
CA VAL A 16 1.38 17.56 -1.08
C VAL A 16 -0.07 17.26 -1.45
N VAL A 17 -0.27 16.39 -2.44
CA VAL A 17 -1.59 16.04 -2.96
C VAL A 17 -2.00 14.62 -2.64
N GLY A 18 -1.15 13.85 -1.99
CA GLY A 18 -1.48 12.50 -1.57
C GLY A 18 -0.45 11.93 -0.63
N LEU A 19 -0.84 10.89 0.10
CA LEU A 19 0.09 10.18 0.96
C LEU A 19 -0.31 8.71 1.07
N ALA A 20 0.70 7.89 1.36
CA ALA A 20 0.53 6.49 1.72
C ALA A 20 1.34 6.22 2.97
N HIS A 21 0.76 5.47 3.90
CA HIS A 21 1.46 5.04 5.11
C HIS A 21 1.76 3.56 5.00
N LEU A 22 3.04 3.21 5.09
CA LEU A 22 3.50 1.83 5.09
C LEU A 22 3.99 1.48 6.48
N HIS A 23 3.48 0.39 7.04
CA HIS A 23 3.95 -0.15 8.30
C HIS A 23 4.58 -1.52 8.04
N VAL A 24 5.83 -1.70 8.46
CA VAL A 24 6.56 -2.95 8.31
C VAL A 24 6.67 -3.61 9.67
N SER A 25 6.17 -4.83 9.79
CA SER A 25 6.19 -5.57 11.05
C SER A 25 6.66 -7.00 10.83
N PRO A 26 7.32 -7.60 11.83
CA PRO A 26 7.67 -9.02 11.77
C PRO A 26 6.42 -9.87 11.83
N THR A 27 6.49 -11.07 11.25
CA THR A 27 5.40 -12.03 11.34
C THR A 27 5.90 -13.30 11.98
N ILE A 28 5.01 -14.00 12.69
CA ILE A 28 5.35 -15.27 13.31
C ILE A 28 5.36 -16.39 12.29
N GLU A 29 4.54 -16.26 11.26
CA GLU A 29 4.30 -17.32 10.28
C GLU A 29 5.31 -17.34 9.13
N HIS A 30 6.04 -16.25 8.92
CA HIS A 30 6.94 -16.09 7.81
C HIS A 30 8.31 -15.63 8.28
N GLU A 31 9.34 -16.04 7.58
CA GLU A 31 10.71 -15.60 7.89
C GLU A 31 10.93 -14.12 7.58
N ARG A 32 10.11 -13.58 6.68
CA ARG A 32 10.21 -12.19 6.27
C ARG A 32 9.08 -11.36 6.85
N PRO A 33 9.30 -10.07 7.11
CA PRO A 33 8.25 -9.21 7.66
C PRO A 33 7.11 -8.99 6.66
N ALA A 34 6.04 -8.40 7.15
CA ALA A 34 4.90 -8.01 6.33
C ALA A 34 4.86 -6.49 6.20
N GLY A 35 4.54 -6.00 5.01
CA GLY A 35 4.31 -4.60 4.76
C GLY A 35 2.81 -4.33 4.65
N LYS A 36 2.28 -3.45 5.49
CA LYS A 36 0.86 -3.09 5.49
C LYS A 36 0.68 -1.66 5.04
N LEU A 37 -0.18 -1.49 4.03
CA LEU A 37 -0.62 -0.16 3.63
C LEU A 37 -1.70 0.28 4.62
N GLY A 38 -1.33 1.16 5.55
CA GLY A 38 -2.21 1.58 6.63
C GLY A 38 -3.13 2.73 6.26
N ALA A 39 -2.71 3.58 5.33
CA ALA A 39 -3.50 4.69 4.86
C ALA A 39 -3.13 5.02 3.43
N LEU A 40 -4.11 5.44 2.66
CA LEU A 40 -3.90 5.93 1.30
C LEU A 40 -4.89 7.07 1.08
N VAL A 41 -4.38 8.25 0.88
CA VAL A 41 -5.21 9.45 0.73
C VAL A 41 -4.74 10.24 -0.49
N VAL A 42 -5.67 10.65 -1.32
CA VAL A 42 -5.38 11.54 -2.46
C VAL A 42 -6.32 12.72 -2.37
N ALA A 43 -5.79 13.93 -2.52
CA ALA A 43 -6.59 15.14 -2.50
C ALA A 43 -7.69 15.06 -3.54
N GLU A 44 -8.89 15.48 -3.20
CA GLU A 44 -10.05 15.38 -4.07
C GLU A 44 -9.81 16.03 -5.44
N SER A 45 -9.13 17.16 -5.46
CA SER A 45 -8.82 17.90 -6.69
C SER A 45 -7.88 17.12 -7.63
N HIS A 46 -7.21 16.11 -7.13
CA HIS A 46 -6.20 15.34 -7.89
C HIS A 46 -6.59 13.88 -8.09
N ARG A 47 -7.81 13.49 -7.74
CA ARG A 47 -8.30 12.13 -7.95
C ARG A 47 -8.51 11.86 -9.43
N GLY A 48 -8.36 10.58 -9.81
CA GLY A 48 -8.54 10.18 -11.20
C GLY A 48 -7.33 10.44 -12.09
N ARG A 49 -6.19 10.79 -11.51
CA ARG A 49 -4.96 11.09 -12.27
C ARG A 49 -3.86 10.05 -12.08
N GLY A 50 -4.19 8.92 -11.45
CA GLY A 50 -3.21 7.86 -11.23
C GLY A 50 -2.31 8.05 -10.03
N ILE A 51 -2.55 9.05 -9.18
CA ILE A 51 -1.72 9.32 -8.01
C ILE A 51 -1.82 8.19 -6.98
N GLY A 52 -3.03 7.69 -6.76
CA GLY A 52 -3.23 6.56 -5.85
C GLY A 52 -2.44 5.33 -6.29
N ARG A 53 -2.43 5.04 -7.58
CA ARG A 53 -1.66 3.94 -8.13
C ARG A 53 -0.16 4.12 -7.90
N LEU A 54 0.36 5.32 -8.16
CA LEU A 54 1.78 5.61 -7.94
C LEU A 54 2.15 5.47 -6.47
N LEU A 55 1.28 5.89 -5.56
CA LEU A 55 1.52 5.75 -4.12
C LEU A 55 1.56 4.30 -3.69
N VAL A 56 0.64 3.48 -4.19
CA VAL A 56 0.63 2.05 -3.88
C VAL A 56 1.89 1.38 -4.42
N GLU A 57 2.28 1.71 -5.66
CA GLU A 57 3.50 1.16 -6.25
C GLU A 57 4.74 1.54 -5.45
N ALA A 58 4.83 2.79 -5.01
CA ALA A 58 5.95 3.24 -4.20
C ALA A 58 5.98 2.55 -2.83
N ALA A 59 4.81 2.34 -2.22
CA ALA A 59 4.73 1.61 -0.96
C ALA A 59 5.16 0.16 -1.12
N GLU A 60 4.76 -0.48 -2.21
CA GLU A 60 5.14 -1.86 -2.51
C GLU A 60 6.65 -1.97 -2.75
N GLU A 61 7.23 -1.01 -3.46
CA GLU A 61 8.68 -0.97 -3.69
C GLU A 61 9.44 -0.79 -2.37
N GLU A 62 8.94 0.06 -1.49
CA GLU A 62 9.57 0.26 -0.19
C GLU A 62 9.49 -1.00 0.67
N ALA A 63 8.33 -1.69 0.64
CA ALA A 63 8.17 -2.95 1.36
C ALA A 63 9.16 -4.00 0.84
N THR A 64 9.32 -4.09 -0.48
CA THR A 64 10.27 -5.00 -1.09
C THR A 64 11.71 -4.66 -0.68
N ALA A 65 12.06 -3.38 -0.68
CA ALA A 65 13.40 -2.93 -0.30
C ALA A 65 13.71 -3.24 1.17
N ARG A 66 12.69 -3.31 2.01
CA ARG A 66 12.83 -3.64 3.43
C ARG A 66 12.77 -5.14 3.71
N GLY A 67 12.70 -5.96 2.69
CA GLY A 67 12.73 -7.41 2.83
C GLY A 67 11.39 -8.06 3.13
N CYS A 68 10.29 -7.35 2.94
CA CYS A 68 8.96 -7.93 3.20
C CYS A 68 8.66 -9.08 2.25
N GLY A 69 8.02 -10.13 2.78
CA GLY A 69 7.57 -11.26 1.99
C GLY A 69 6.15 -11.12 1.48
N ILE A 70 5.38 -10.22 2.10
CA ILE A 70 4.01 -9.94 1.68
C ILE A 70 3.72 -8.46 1.85
N PHE A 71 2.91 -7.93 0.96
CA PHE A 71 2.38 -6.58 1.02
C PHE A 71 0.86 -6.68 0.99
N PHE A 72 0.18 -6.04 1.93
CA PHE A 72 -1.27 -6.16 2.00
C PHE A 72 -1.92 -4.85 2.44
N VAL A 73 -3.22 -4.75 2.15
CA VAL A 73 -4.07 -3.64 2.55
C VAL A 73 -5.40 -4.20 3.03
N THR A 74 -5.95 -3.63 4.10
CA THR A 74 -7.28 -3.99 4.58
C THR A 74 -8.28 -2.92 4.18
N THR A 75 -9.46 -3.35 3.76
CA THR A 75 -10.55 -2.45 3.40
C THR A 75 -11.83 -2.89 4.09
N ALA A 76 -12.75 -1.95 4.31
CA ALA A 76 -14.08 -2.29 4.79
C ALA A 76 -14.84 -3.02 3.67
N GLU A 77 -15.61 -4.05 4.03
CA GLU A 77 -16.32 -4.87 3.04
C GLU A 77 -17.30 -4.09 2.16
N HIS A 78 -17.87 -3.03 2.68
CA HIS A 78 -18.85 -2.23 1.95
C HIS A 78 -18.23 -1.14 1.07
N ARG A 79 -16.92 -1.06 0.98
CA ARG A 79 -16.24 -0.05 0.16
C ARG A 79 -15.92 -0.62 -1.21
N ASP A 80 -16.94 -0.71 -2.05
CA ASP A 80 -16.80 -1.29 -3.39
C ASP A 80 -15.83 -0.53 -4.28
N ASP A 81 -15.78 0.80 -4.13
CA ASP A 81 -14.84 1.63 -4.89
C ASP A 81 -13.39 1.29 -4.57
N ALA A 82 -13.08 1.06 -3.28
CA ALA A 82 -11.75 0.67 -2.87
C ALA A 82 -11.43 -0.74 -3.34
N HIS A 83 -12.38 -1.67 -3.27
CA HIS A 83 -12.20 -3.04 -3.76
C HIS A 83 -11.85 -3.03 -5.25
N ALA A 84 -12.61 -2.30 -6.06
CA ALA A 84 -12.35 -2.21 -7.48
C ALA A 84 -10.97 -1.61 -7.77
N PHE A 85 -10.58 -0.59 -7.01
CA PHE A 85 -9.29 0.04 -7.17
C PHE A 85 -8.14 -0.94 -6.92
N TYR A 86 -8.18 -1.65 -5.78
CA TYR A 86 -7.11 -2.59 -5.45
C TYR A 86 -7.07 -3.77 -6.40
N GLU A 87 -8.20 -4.25 -6.85
CA GLU A 87 -8.24 -5.31 -7.86
C GLU A 87 -7.66 -4.86 -9.18
N SER A 88 -7.89 -3.60 -9.57
CA SER A 88 -7.31 -3.05 -10.80
C SER A 88 -5.79 -2.98 -10.76
N LEU A 89 -5.20 -2.97 -9.56
CA LEU A 89 -3.74 -2.96 -9.38
C LEU A 89 -3.17 -4.39 -9.30
N GLY A 90 -4.00 -5.40 -9.47
CA GLY A 90 -3.55 -6.79 -9.44
C GLY A 90 -3.37 -7.36 -8.06
N LEU A 91 -3.91 -6.71 -7.03
CA LEU A 91 -3.90 -7.24 -5.67
C LEU A 91 -5.03 -8.26 -5.52
N GLU A 92 -4.73 -9.37 -4.87
CA GLU A 92 -5.70 -10.43 -4.67
C GLU A 92 -6.42 -10.27 -3.33
N ARG A 93 -7.72 -10.45 -3.35
CA ARG A 93 -8.51 -10.40 -2.13
C ARG A 93 -8.35 -11.71 -1.35
N THR A 94 -7.85 -11.60 -0.13
CA THR A 94 -7.68 -12.75 0.76
C THR A 94 -8.50 -12.47 2.04
N GLY A 95 -9.76 -12.88 2.05
CA GLY A 95 -10.67 -12.53 3.12
C GLY A 95 -11.03 -11.06 3.08
N ARG A 96 -10.66 -10.29 4.09
CA ARG A 96 -10.96 -8.86 4.18
C ARG A 96 -9.80 -7.96 3.77
N ARG A 97 -8.78 -8.52 3.15
CA ARG A 97 -7.62 -7.74 2.76
C ARG A 97 -7.19 -8.09 1.35
N TYR A 98 -6.42 -7.20 0.75
CA TYR A 98 -5.78 -7.41 -0.54
C TYR A 98 -4.29 -7.50 -0.31
N GLY A 99 -3.65 -8.43 -1.00
CA GLY A 99 -2.24 -8.64 -0.79
C GLY A 99 -1.51 -9.16 -2.00
N ARG A 100 -0.22 -9.13 -1.91
CA ARG A 100 0.69 -9.66 -2.91
C ARG A 100 1.90 -10.25 -2.21
N THR A 101 2.24 -11.48 -2.57
CA THR A 101 3.50 -12.08 -2.13
C THR A 101 4.62 -11.43 -2.91
N LEU A 102 5.65 -10.99 -2.21
CA LEU A 102 6.76 -10.28 -2.82
C LEU A 102 7.91 -11.24 -3.10
N SER A 103 8.46 -11.14 -4.31
CA SER A 103 9.65 -11.88 -4.72
C SER A 103 10.90 -11.08 -4.46
N GLN A 104 11.94 -11.79 -4.07
CA GLN A 104 13.23 -11.14 -3.84
C GLN A 104 14.37 -11.90 -4.45
#